data_7bb033aaa38767e5478dd749a4a9e28a
#
_entry.id   7bb033aaa38767e5478dd749a4a9e28a
#
_cell.length_a   1.000
_cell.length_b   1.000
_cell.length_c   1.000
_cell.angle_alpha   90.00
_cell.angle_beta   90.00
_cell.angle_gamma   90.00
#
_symmetry.space_group_name_H-M   'P 1'
#
loop_
_entity.id
_entity.type
_entity.pdbx_description
1 polymer ?
#
loop_
_entity_poly.entity_id
_entity_poly.type
_entity_poly.pdbx_seq_one_letter_code
_entity_poly.pdbx_strand_id
1 'polypeptide(L)'
;MLNIEKKAVGKHVELALSGRLDTTTAPAFETEVKALLDGAESLVLDFASLEYISSAGLRVLLSAQKIMNRQGVMKITHVSESIMEIFEVTGFSDILTVE
;
A
#
# COMPACT_ATOMS: atom_id res chain seq x y z
N MET A 1 1.16 -15.90 0.95
CA MET A 1 1.90 -15.26 2.04
C MET A 1 2.40 -13.90 1.60
N LEU A 2 2.46 -12.94 2.50
CA LEU A 2 2.93 -11.59 2.20
C LEU A 2 4.23 -11.32 2.97
N ASN A 3 5.25 -10.84 2.27
CA ASN A 3 6.49 -10.36 2.86
C ASN A 3 6.58 -8.86 2.69
N ILE A 4 7.02 -8.17 3.74
CA ILE A 4 7.14 -6.73 3.77
C ILE A 4 8.58 -6.36 4.12
N GLU A 5 9.24 -5.63 3.23
CA GLU A 5 10.56 -5.06 3.52
C GLU A 5 10.37 -3.57 3.81
N LYS A 6 10.87 -3.13 4.94
CA LYS A 6 10.68 -1.77 5.41
C LYS A 6 11.98 -0.98 5.37
N LYS A 7 11.90 0.24 4.85
CA LYS A 7 12.95 1.25 4.97
C LYS A 7 12.32 2.51 5.54
N ALA A 8 12.88 3.04 6.61
CA ALA A 8 12.41 4.28 7.19
C ALA A 8 13.60 5.21 7.40
N VAL A 9 13.51 6.43 6.86
CA VAL A 9 14.53 7.47 7.04
C VAL A 9 13.81 8.74 7.46
N GLY A 10 14.00 9.14 8.72
CA GLY A 10 13.27 10.26 9.28
C GLY A 10 11.78 9.98 9.26
N LYS A 11 11.01 10.85 8.59
CA LYS A 11 9.56 10.72 8.45
C LYS A 11 9.13 10.11 7.11
N HIS A 12 10.07 9.53 6.38
CA HIS A 12 9.80 8.87 5.10
C HIS A 12 9.85 7.36 5.26
N VAL A 13 8.78 6.70 4.88
CA VAL A 13 8.63 5.24 4.99
C VAL A 13 8.46 4.65 3.60
N GLU A 14 9.23 3.60 3.33
CA GLU A 14 9.10 2.84 2.09
C GLU A 14 8.88 1.37 2.44
N LEU A 15 7.86 0.77 1.85
CA LEU A 15 7.53 -0.63 2.04
C LEU A 15 7.54 -1.35 0.69
N ALA A 16 8.36 -2.39 0.58
CA ALA A 16 8.35 -3.25 -0.59
C ALA A 16 7.57 -4.52 -0.23
N LEU A 17 6.51 -4.78 -0.99
CA LEU A 17 5.63 -5.91 -0.75
C LEU A 17 5.91 -7.02 -1.76
N SER A 18 5.95 -8.25 -1.29
CA SER A 18 6.06 -9.42 -2.16
C SER A 18 5.09 -10.50 -1.75
N GLY A 19 4.60 -11.27 -2.73
CA GLY A 19 3.65 -12.33 -2.50
C GLY A 19 2.21 -11.87 -2.72
N ARG A 20 1.33 -12.19 -1.80
CA ARG A 20 -0.11 -11.96 -1.95
C ARG A 20 -0.66 -11.11 -0.81
N LEU A 21 -1.33 -10.05 -1.17
CA LEU A 21 -2.09 -9.22 -0.22
C LEU A 21 -3.56 -9.60 -0.35
N ASP A 22 -3.99 -10.52 0.47
CA ASP A 22 -5.32 -11.12 0.40
C ASP A 22 -6.04 -11.07 1.75
N THR A 23 -7.19 -11.75 1.83
CA THR A 23 -8.02 -11.74 3.04
C THR A 23 -7.28 -12.26 4.27
N THR A 24 -6.33 -13.18 4.10
CA THR A 24 -5.58 -13.76 5.22
C THR A 24 -4.41 -12.91 5.66
N THR A 25 -3.80 -12.13 4.75
CA THR A 25 -2.62 -11.31 5.04
C THR A 25 -2.95 -9.85 5.32
N ALA A 26 -4.09 -9.36 4.84
CA ALA A 26 -4.47 -7.96 4.98
C ALA A 26 -4.55 -7.47 6.43
N PRO A 27 -5.10 -8.23 7.40
CA PRO A 27 -5.17 -7.75 8.79
C PRO A 27 -3.81 -7.46 9.40
N ALA A 28 -2.83 -8.34 9.18
CA ALA A 28 -1.48 -8.13 9.69
C ALA A 28 -0.80 -6.93 9.02
N PHE A 29 -1.00 -6.79 7.71
CA PHE A 29 -0.49 -5.66 6.95
C PHE A 29 -1.09 -4.34 7.46
N GLU A 30 -2.39 -4.32 7.71
CA GLU A 30 -3.07 -3.13 8.22
C GLU A 30 -2.49 -2.69 9.57
N THR A 31 -2.30 -3.63 10.48
CA THR A 31 -1.73 -3.35 11.80
C THR A 31 -0.33 -2.75 11.66
N GLU A 32 0.50 -3.33 10.82
CA GLU A 32 1.86 -2.88 10.61
C GLU A 32 1.90 -1.49 9.96
N VAL A 33 1.09 -1.27 8.93
CA VAL A 33 1.02 0.01 8.24
C VAL A 33 0.57 1.12 9.19
N LYS A 34 -0.47 0.89 9.97
CA LYS A 34 -0.96 1.91 10.91
C LYS A 34 0.09 2.29 11.94
N ALA A 35 0.86 1.33 12.42
CA ALA A 35 1.94 1.61 13.36
C ALA A 35 3.06 2.44 12.70
N LEU A 36 3.38 2.15 11.45
CA LEU A 36 4.44 2.84 10.71
C LEU A 36 4.05 4.23 10.27
N LEU A 37 2.77 4.49 10.06
CA LEU A 37 2.29 5.79 9.58
C LEU A 37 2.22 6.86 10.67
N ASP A 38 2.39 6.49 11.92
CA ASP A 38 2.38 7.46 13.03
C ASP A 38 3.53 8.46 12.85
N GLY A 39 3.17 9.70 12.52
CA GLY A 39 4.14 10.76 12.27
C GLY A 39 4.83 10.73 10.91
N ALA A 40 4.50 9.80 10.04
CA ALA A 40 5.11 9.74 8.71
C ALA A 40 4.60 10.86 7.81
N GLU A 41 5.50 11.48 7.05
CA GLU A 41 5.15 12.51 6.08
C GLU A 41 5.11 11.97 4.64
N SER A 42 5.70 10.81 4.41
CA SER A 42 5.74 10.19 3.09
C SER A 42 5.70 8.68 3.23
N LEU A 43 4.88 8.06 2.40
CA LEU A 43 4.79 6.61 2.31
C LEU A 43 4.90 6.20 0.85
N VAL A 44 5.83 5.32 0.55
CA VAL A 44 5.96 4.71 -0.77
C VAL A 44 5.75 3.21 -0.62
N LEU A 45 4.81 2.67 -1.41
CA LEU A 45 4.56 1.24 -1.48
C LEU A 45 5.09 0.74 -2.81
N ASP A 46 6.08 -0.14 -2.76
CA ASP A 46 6.67 -0.75 -3.96
C ASP A 46 6.01 -2.10 -4.21
N PHE A 47 5.30 -2.21 -5.32
CA PHE A 47 4.54 -3.40 -5.71
C PHE A 47 5.25 -4.26 -6.73
N ALA A 48 6.54 -4.03 -6.99
CA ALA A 48 7.28 -4.78 -8.01
C ALA A 48 7.16 -6.29 -7.87
N SER A 49 7.11 -6.80 -6.65
CA SER A 49 7.02 -8.24 -6.38
C SER A 49 5.67 -8.68 -5.83
N LEU A 50 4.68 -7.79 -5.84
CA LEU A 50 3.34 -8.15 -5.39
C LEU A 50 2.60 -8.88 -6.52
N GLU A 51 2.11 -10.07 -6.22
CA GLU A 51 1.48 -10.95 -7.22
C GLU A 51 -0.04 -10.82 -7.28
N TYR A 52 -0.66 -10.39 -6.17
CA TYR A 52 -2.11 -10.38 -6.08
C TYR A 52 -2.58 -9.43 -4.99
N ILE A 53 -3.72 -8.80 -5.22
CA ILE A 53 -4.40 -7.98 -4.21
C ILE A 53 -5.90 -8.31 -4.22
N SER A 54 -6.46 -8.50 -3.02
CA SER A 54 -7.90 -8.73 -2.84
C SER A 54 -8.60 -7.46 -2.41
N SER A 55 -9.93 -7.53 -2.31
CA SER A 55 -10.73 -6.42 -1.79
C SER A 55 -10.34 -6.03 -0.36
N ALA A 56 -9.93 -7.01 0.46
CA ALA A 56 -9.44 -6.73 1.81
C ALA A 56 -8.15 -5.92 1.76
N GLY A 57 -7.24 -6.27 0.83
CA GLY A 57 -6.01 -5.50 0.61
C GLY A 57 -6.30 -4.08 0.13
N LEU A 58 -7.25 -3.92 -0.78
CA LEU A 58 -7.66 -2.60 -1.27
C LEU A 58 -8.18 -1.71 -0.13
N ARG A 59 -8.91 -2.29 0.82
CA ARG A 59 -9.37 -1.52 1.99
C ARG A 59 -8.23 -1.01 2.84
N VAL A 60 -7.17 -1.80 2.98
CA VAL A 60 -5.98 -1.37 3.74
C VAL A 60 -5.31 -0.20 3.02
N LEU A 61 -5.19 -0.27 1.69
CA LEU A 61 -4.65 0.83 0.90
C LEU A 61 -5.50 2.10 1.06
N LEU A 62 -6.81 1.96 1.07
CA LEU A 62 -7.71 3.09 1.26
C LEU A 62 -7.52 3.72 2.65
N SER A 63 -7.42 2.90 3.69
CA SER A 63 -7.17 3.38 5.05
C SER A 63 -5.84 4.12 5.13
N ALA A 64 -4.79 3.57 4.55
CA ALA A 64 -3.48 4.21 4.53
C ALA A 64 -3.52 5.55 3.78
N GLN A 65 -4.20 5.59 2.63
CA GLN A 65 -4.35 6.82 1.86
C GLN A 65 -5.08 7.91 2.64
N LYS A 66 -6.13 7.54 3.36
CA LYS A 66 -6.87 8.50 4.20
C LYS A 66 -6.01 9.07 5.31
N ILE A 67 -5.20 8.23 5.94
CA ILE A 67 -4.27 8.68 6.98
C ILE A 67 -3.24 9.64 6.37
N MET A 68 -2.63 9.25 5.25
CA MET A 68 -1.59 10.05 4.61
C MET A 68 -2.12 11.36 4.04
N ASN A 69 -3.37 11.42 3.60
CA ASN A 69 -3.98 12.67 3.13
C ASN A 69 -4.00 13.76 4.20
N ARG A 70 -3.94 13.37 5.48
CA ARG A 70 -3.95 14.31 6.61
C ARG A 70 -2.56 14.77 6.99
N GLN A 71 -1.52 14.04 6.60
CA GLN A 71 -0.17 14.31 7.12
C GLN A 71 0.92 14.37 6.06
N GLY A 72 0.64 13.97 4.82
CA GLY A 72 1.67 13.99 3.79
C GLY A 72 1.22 13.37 2.48
N VAL A 73 2.09 12.58 1.87
CA VAL A 73 1.85 11.96 0.57
C VAL A 73 2.05 10.45 0.63
N MET A 74 1.28 9.74 -0.18
CA MET A 74 1.41 8.31 -0.38
C MET A 74 1.50 8.03 -1.88
N LYS A 75 2.45 7.19 -2.25
CA LYS A 75 2.65 6.78 -3.65
C LYS A 75 2.78 5.27 -3.72
N ILE A 76 2.30 4.69 -4.82
CA ILE A 76 2.47 3.28 -5.12
C ILE A 76 3.26 3.17 -6.40
N THR A 77 4.34 2.40 -6.37
CA THR A 77 5.26 2.27 -7.51
C THR A 77 5.30 0.84 -8.02
N HIS A 78 5.71 0.67 -9.27
CA HIS A 78 5.92 -0.62 -9.91
C HIS A 78 4.68 -1.51 -9.90
N VAL A 79 3.51 -0.92 -10.14
CA VAL A 79 2.26 -1.67 -10.18
C VAL A 79 2.20 -2.47 -11.47
N SER A 80 1.94 -3.78 -11.36
CA SER A 80 1.78 -4.65 -12.52
C SER A 80 0.50 -4.31 -13.28
N GLU A 81 0.44 -4.71 -14.56
CA GLU A 81 -0.74 -4.53 -15.38
C GLU A 81 -1.99 -5.12 -14.75
N SER A 82 -1.89 -6.32 -14.20
CA SER A 82 -3.03 -7.00 -13.60
C SER A 82 -3.55 -6.28 -12.36
N ILE A 83 -2.66 -5.75 -11.52
CA ILE A 83 -3.06 -4.99 -10.34
C ILE A 83 -3.60 -3.62 -10.74
N MET A 84 -2.99 -2.97 -11.73
CA MET A 84 -3.48 -1.70 -12.24
C MET A 84 -4.90 -1.83 -12.81
N GLU A 85 -5.18 -2.93 -13.49
CA GLU A 85 -6.52 -3.23 -13.99
C GLU A 85 -7.53 -3.31 -12.85
N ILE A 86 -7.16 -3.94 -11.73
CA ILE A 86 -8.01 -4.00 -10.54
C ILE A 86 -8.28 -2.58 -10.01
N PHE A 87 -7.25 -1.73 -9.95
CA PHE A 87 -7.42 -0.35 -9.51
C PHE A 87 -8.39 0.41 -10.42
N GLU A 88 -8.28 0.22 -11.73
CA GLU A 88 -9.16 0.89 -12.69
C GLU A 88 -10.61 0.42 -12.57
N VAL A 89 -10.82 -0.89 -12.50
CA VAL A 89 -12.16 -1.47 -12.42
C VAL A 89 -12.88 -1.09 -11.12
N THR A 90 -12.13 -0.98 -10.02
CA THR A 90 -12.71 -0.63 -8.71
C THR A 90 -12.79 0.86 -8.46
N GLY A 91 -12.23 1.69 -9.33
CA GLY A 91 -12.17 3.13 -9.15
C GLY A 91 -11.03 3.60 -8.25
N PHE A 92 -10.20 2.70 -7.77
CA PHE A 92 -9.08 3.05 -6.88
C PHE A 92 -7.98 3.84 -7.60
N SER A 93 -7.90 3.73 -8.93
CA SER A 93 -6.93 4.54 -9.70
C SER A 93 -7.18 6.05 -9.56
N ASP A 94 -8.41 6.45 -9.22
CA ASP A 94 -8.74 7.86 -8.97
C ASP A 94 -8.46 8.29 -7.53
N ILE A 95 -8.28 7.33 -6.63
CA ILE A 95 -8.07 7.57 -5.20
C ILE A 95 -6.58 7.50 -4.85
N LEU A 96 -5.89 6.53 -5.43
CA LEU A 96 -4.48 6.26 -5.16
C LEU A 96 -3.58 7.01 -6.13
N THR A 97 -2.41 7.42 -5.66
CA THR A 97 -1.37 7.98 -6.52
C THR A 97 -0.45 6.86 -6.95
N VAL A 98 -0.52 6.50 -8.22
CA VAL A 98 0.29 5.43 -8.82
C VAL A 98 1.32 6.04 -9.76
N GLU A 99 2.56 5.65 -9.58
CA GLU A 99 3.65 6.11 -10.43
C GLU A 99 4.32 4.99 -11.22
#